data_e82c76f303f6896fbc6fa5f4873879f5
#
_entry.id   e82c76f303f6896fbc6fa5f4873879f5
#
_cell.length_a   1.000
_cell.length_b   1.000
_cell.length_c   1.000
_cell.angle_alpha   90.00
_cell.angle_beta   90.00
_cell.angle_gamma   90.00
#
_symmetry.space_group_name_H-M   'P 1'
#
loop_
_entity.id
_entity.type
_entity.pdbx_description
1 polymer ?
#
loop_
_entity_poly.entity_id
_entity_poly.type
_entity_poly.pdbx_seq_one_letter_code
_entity_poly.pdbx_strand_id
1 'polypeptide(L)'
;MIKQSALKPEQAAFRETVPAGEYFLKVVKAGETVRILDLEGNQAADTLFYNAHNPTERYSAVDTIREQGNVYLTAGSKLMSSENNVMLEITADTCGRHDTLGGACAAESNTTRYALEKKCMHACRDSWLVAVTEHEELGMTKRDITHNINFFMNVPVTADGGLTFADGISDAGKYVELEAKMDVLVMISNCPQLNNPCNGWNPTPIEVLVWS
;
A
#
# COMPACT_ATOMS: atom_id res chain seq x y z
N MET A 1 -7.16 -7.83 13.44
CA MET A 1 -7.64 -7.32 14.76
C MET A 1 -7.15 -5.88 14.92
N ILE A 2 -8.01 -4.96 15.34
CA ILE A 2 -7.61 -3.57 15.62
C ILE A 2 -6.61 -3.56 16.78
N LYS A 3 -5.48 -2.89 16.58
CA LYS A 3 -4.41 -2.77 17.58
C LYS A 3 -3.77 -1.39 17.49
N GLN A 4 -3.79 -0.66 18.60
CA GLN A 4 -3.17 0.65 18.73
C GLN A 4 -1.65 0.53 18.90
N SER A 5 -0.93 1.54 18.44
CA SER A 5 0.50 1.67 18.64
C SER A 5 0.86 2.44 19.91
N ALA A 6 2.03 2.13 20.45
CA ALA A 6 2.68 2.94 21.48
C ALA A 6 3.60 4.03 20.89
N LEU A 7 3.93 3.97 19.59
CA LEU A 7 4.79 4.94 18.93
C LEU A 7 4.09 6.28 18.77
N LYS A 8 4.78 7.35 19.13
CA LYS A 8 4.24 8.71 19.08
C LYS A 8 4.73 9.44 17.84
N PRO A 9 3.85 10.09 17.06
CA PRO A 9 4.21 10.77 15.82
C PRO A 9 5.33 11.80 15.96
N GLU A 10 5.39 12.50 17.09
CA GLU A 10 6.44 13.50 17.38
C GLU A 10 7.84 12.90 17.61
N GLN A 11 7.93 11.58 17.77
CA GLN A 11 9.18 10.84 17.95
C GLN A 11 9.65 10.16 16.66
N ALA A 12 8.95 10.33 15.56
CA ALA A 12 9.36 9.78 14.27
C ALA A 12 10.67 10.44 13.81
N ALA A 13 11.61 9.61 13.38
CA ALA A 13 12.89 10.06 12.80
C ALA A 13 12.72 10.62 11.38
N PHE A 14 11.66 10.22 10.70
CA PHE A 14 11.29 10.69 9.36
C PHE A 14 9.80 10.92 9.28
N ARG A 15 9.40 11.94 8.52
CA ARG A 15 8.00 12.28 8.25
C ARG A 15 7.87 12.94 6.89
N GLU A 16 6.87 12.50 6.10
CA GLU A 16 6.55 13.08 4.81
C GLU A 16 5.05 13.00 4.54
N THR A 17 4.46 14.11 4.09
CA THR A 17 3.09 14.15 3.57
C THR A 17 3.12 13.89 2.07
N VAL A 18 2.40 12.87 1.62
CA VAL A 18 2.30 12.45 0.23
C VAL A 18 0.94 12.90 -0.33
N PRO A 19 0.89 13.88 -1.24
CA PRO A 19 -0.36 14.28 -1.88
C PRO A 19 -1.01 13.13 -2.66
N ALA A 20 -2.32 13.22 -2.87
CA ALA A 20 -3.03 12.26 -3.72
C ALA A 20 -2.47 12.28 -5.15
N GLY A 21 -2.20 11.11 -5.70
CA GLY A 21 -1.61 10.92 -7.03
C GLY A 21 -0.10 10.93 -7.07
N GLU A 22 0.57 11.33 -6.01
CA GLU A 22 2.03 11.27 -5.92
C GLU A 22 2.50 9.90 -5.42
N TYR A 23 3.78 9.62 -5.66
CA TYR A 23 4.44 8.44 -5.10
C TYR A 23 5.31 8.81 -3.91
N PHE A 24 5.55 7.83 -3.07
CA PHE A 24 6.56 7.84 -2.00
C PHE A 24 7.52 6.68 -2.22
N LEU A 25 8.80 6.90 -1.98
CA LEU A 25 9.83 5.88 -2.10
C LEU A 25 10.87 6.04 -1.00
N LYS A 26 11.10 4.98 -0.21
CA LYS A 26 12.11 5.00 0.86
C LYS A 26 12.55 3.58 1.22
N VAL A 27 13.82 3.43 1.53
CA VAL A 27 14.32 2.23 2.22
C VAL A 27 14.03 2.36 3.71
N VAL A 28 13.31 1.37 4.24
CA VAL A 28 13.07 1.14 5.67
C VAL A 28 13.98 -0.01 6.09
N LYS A 29 14.86 0.23 7.05
CA LYS A 29 15.87 -0.74 7.48
C LYS A 29 15.27 -1.79 8.41
N ALA A 30 15.91 -2.94 8.48
CA ALA A 30 15.56 -3.99 9.44
C ALA A 30 15.49 -3.42 10.88
N GLY A 31 14.37 -3.66 11.56
CA GLY A 31 14.07 -3.16 12.90
C GLY A 31 13.39 -1.79 12.93
N GLU A 32 13.39 -1.03 11.83
CA GLU A 32 12.60 0.21 11.73
C GLU A 32 11.12 -0.08 11.54
N THR A 33 10.29 0.84 11.99
CA THR A 33 8.82 0.79 11.82
C THR A 33 8.38 1.92 10.90
N VAL A 34 7.64 1.59 9.85
CA VAL A 34 6.95 2.56 8.99
C VAL A 34 5.47 2.60 9.32
N ARG A 35 4.90 3.80 9.44
CA ARG A 35 3.45 4.05 9.55
C ARG A 35 2.96 4.73 8.29
N ILE A 36 1.88 4.22 7.74
CA ILE A 36 1.06 4.91 6.74
C ILE A 36 -0.15 5.43 7.49
N LEU A 37 -0.36 6.74 7.44
CA LEU A 37 -1.41 7.46 8.16
C LEU A 37 -2.35 8.13 7.17
N ASP A 38 -3.63 7.79 7.22
CA ASP A 38 -4.68 8.46 6.47
C ASP A 38 -5.07 9.74 7.19
N LEU A 39 -4.77 10.90 6.59
CA LEU A 39 -4.95 12.20 7.25
C LEU A 39 -6.41 12.64 7.31
N GLU A 40 -7.16 12.41 6.25
CA GLU A 40 -8.52 12.93 6.09
C GLU A 40 -9.60 11.84 6.08
N GLY A 41 -9.17 10.59 5.94
CA GLY A 41 -10.03 9.41 5.91
C GLY A 41 -10.38 8.95 4.50
N ASN A 42 -10.68 7.67 4.39
CA ASN A 42 -11.18 7.00 3.19
C ASN A 42 -10.21 7.08 1.98
N GLN A 43 -8.89 7.08 2.24
CA GLN A 43 -7.85 7.17 1.22
C GLN A 43 -7.14 5.82 1.05
N ALA A 44 -7.15 5.27 -0.17
CA ALA A 44 -6.40 4.07 -0.50
C ALA A 44 -4.92 4.38 -0.76
N ALA A 45 -4.02 3.60 -0.16
CA ALA A 45 -2.58 3.66 -0.37
C ALA A 45 -2.08 2.33 -0.98
N ASP A 46 -1.84 2.32 -2.28
CA ASP A 46 -1.35 1.16 -2.99
C ASP A 46 0.16 1.05 -2.76
N THR A 47 0.62 -0.07 -2.20
CA THR A 47 2.00 -0.20 -1.73
C THR A 47 2.69 -1.44 -2.27
N LEU A 48 3.89 -1.25 -2.81
CA LEU A 48 4.83 -2.28 -3.25
C LEU A 48 5.99 -2.38 -2.24
N PHE A 49 6.50 -3.60 -2.05
CA PHE A 49 7.65 -3.86 -1.19
C PHE A 49 8.67 -4.74 -1.90
N TYR A 50 9.94 -4.35 -1.81
CA TYR A 50 11.07 -5.08 -2.38
C TYR A 50 12.18 -5.22 -1.35
N ASN A 51 12.99 -6.28 -1.47
CA ASN A 51 14.28 -6.32 -0.78
C ASN A 51 15.14 -5.16 -1.31
N ALA A 52 15.59 -4.27 -0.43
CA ALA A 52 16.32 -3.06 -0.81
C ALA A 52 17.66 -3.34 -1.51
N HIS A 53 18.24 -4.53 -1.32
CA HIS A 53 19.51 -4.95 -1.92
C HIS A 53 19.33 -5.81 -3.16
N ASN A 54 18.13 -6.38 -3.36
CA ASN A 54 17.80 -7.23 -4.49
C ASN A 54 16.30 -7.14 -4.83
N PRO A 55 15.86 -6.18 -5.66
CA PRO A 55 14.45 -5.98 -5.99
C PRO A 55 13.78 -7.14 -6.73
N THR A 56 14.53 -8.17 -7.14
CA THR A 56 13.91 -9.39 -7.67
C THR A 56 13.18 -10.17 -6.58
N GLU A 57 13.64 -10.09 -5.33
CA GLU A 57 12.90 -10.51 -4.16
C GLU A 57 11.93 -9.42 -3.73
N ARG A 58 10.65 -9.73 -3.78
CA ARG A 58 9.57 -8.77 -3.60
C ARG A 58 8.37 -9.37 -2.91
N TYR A 59 7.48 -8.55 -2.42
CA TYR A 59 6.24 -8.97 -1.80
C TYR A 59 5.45 -9.93 -2.71
N SER A 60 4.98 -11.01 -2.12
CA SER A 60 4.13 -12.03 -2.74
C SER A 60 2.80 -12.11 -2.01
N ALA A 61 1.71 -11.68 -2.67
CA ALA A 61 0.37 -11.78 -2.12
C ALA A 61 -0.03 -13.25 -1.88
N VAL A 62 0.30 -14.14 -2.80
CA VAL A 62 -0.05 -15.57 -2.72
C VAL A 62 0.64 -16.23 -1.51
N ASP A 63 1.94 -15.98 -1.32
CA ASP A 63 2.69 -16.54 -0.20
C ASP A 63 2.22 -15.96 1.13
N THR A 64 1.90 -14.66 1.16
CA THR A 64 1.34 -13.98 2.33
C THR A 64 -0.02 -14.56 2.72
N ILE A 65 -0.94 -14.71 1.76
CA ILE A 65 -2.26 -15.30 2.00
C ILE A 65 -2.14 -16.75 2.48
N ARG A 66 -1.25 -17.53 1.87
CA ARG A 66 -1.00 -18.93 2.27
C ARG A 66 -0.47 -19.02 3.69
N GLU A 67 0.50 -18.18 4.05
CA GLU A 67 1.15 -18.21 5.38
C GLU A 67 0.13 -17.94 6.51
N GLN A 68 -0.78 -17.01 6.32
CA GLN A 68 -1.73 -16.63 7.37
C GLN A 68 -3.15 -17.19 7.18
N GLY A 69 -3.44 -17.88 6.07
CA GLY A 69 -4.76 -18.45 5.78
C GLY A 69 -5.89 -17.41 5.66
N ASN A 70 -5.56 -16.17 5.32
CA ASN A 70 -6.50 -15.04 5.21
C ASN A 70 -6.13 -14.14 4.05
N VAL A 71 -7.15 -13.68 3.31
CA VAL A 71 -6.98 -12.73 2.20
C VAL A 71 -6.87 -11.28 2.66
N TYR A 72 -7.25 -10.99 3.91
CA TYR A 72 -7.13 -9.66 4.49
C TYR A 72 -5.96 -9.58 5.45
N LEU A 73 -5.23 -8.46 5.38
CA LEU A 73 -4.15 -8.15 6.30
C LEU A 73 -4.64 -7.31 7.46
N THR A 74 -4.08 -7.54 8.63
CA THR A 74 -4.34 -6.80 9.87
C THR A 74 -3.15 -6.94 10.83
N ALA A 75 -3.23 -6.36 12.02
CA ALA A 75 -2.19 -6.50 13.03
C ALA A 75 -1.84 -7.98 13.31
N GLY A 76 -0.55 -8.30 13.26
CA GLY A 76 0.02 -9.65 13.35
C GLY A 76 0.25 -10.33 12.01
N SER A 77 -0.24 -9.77 10.89
CA SER A 77 0.03 -10.30 9.56
C SER A 77 1.49 -10.11 9.18
N LYS A 78 2.10 -11.16 8.64
CA LYS A 78 3.45 -11.16 8.08
C LYS A 78 3.39 -11.04 6.57
N LEU A 79 4.10 -10.09 6.01
CA LEU A 79 4.23 -9.91 4.57
C LEU A 79 5.39 -10.76 4.07
N MET A 80 5.07 -11.75 3.24
CA MET A 80 6.04 -12.70 2.71
C MET A 80 6.61 -12.24 1.38
N SER A 81 7.91 -12.50 1.17
CA SER A 81 8.55 -12.29 -0.12
C SER A 81 8.36 -13.48 -1.07
N SER A 82 8.71 -13.28 -2.36
CA SER A 82 8.79 -14.32 -3.38
C SER A 82 9.82 -15.43 -3.05
N GLU A 83 10.74 -15.15 -2.14
CA GLU A 83 11.74 -16.11 -1.61
C GLU A 83 11.30 -16.74 -0.28
N ASN A 84 10.04 -16.52 0.12
CA ASN A 84 9.45 -17.02 1.36
C ASN A 84 10.11 -16.48 2.65
N ASN A 85 10.72 -15.30 2.59
CA ASN A 85 11.21 -14.58 3.74
C ASN A 85 10.12 -13.64 4.30
N VAL A 86 10.14 -13.38 5.61
CA VAL A 86 9.29 -12.33 6.19
C VAL A 86 9.94 -10.97 5.91
N MET A 87 9.29 -10.14 5.09
CA MET A 87 9.76 -8.79 4.79
C MET A 87 9.38 -7.79 5.88
N LEU A 88 8.10 -7.80 6.24
CA LEU A 88 7.52 -6.89 7.23
C LEU A 88 6.47 -7.65 8.07
N GLU A 89 6.17 -7.10 9.24
CA GLU A 89 5.06 -7.53 10.08
C GLU A 89 4.20 -6.33 10.44
N ILE A 90 2.88 -6.44 10.30
CA ILE A 90 1.94 -5.40 10.75
C ILE A 90 1.90 -5.42 12.27
N THR A 91 2.49 -4.42 12.92
CA THR A 91 2.60 -4.32 14.38
C THR A 91 1.44 -3.57 15.01
N ALA A 92 0.83 -2.63 14.28
CA ALA A 92 -0.39 -1.92 14.68
C ALA A 92 -1.28 -1.65 13.46
N ASP A 93 -2.59 -1.64 13.68
CA ASP A 93 -3.59 -1.41 12.65
C ASP A 93 -4.87 -0.90 13.31
N THR A 94 -5.31 0.29 12.91
CA THR A 94 -6.51 0.93 13.45
C THR A 94 -7.73 0.80 12.53
N CYS A 95 -7.58 0.12 11.38
CA CYS A 95 -8.65 -0.13 10.40
C CYS A 95 -9.20 -1.56 10.51
N GLY A 96 -8.33 -2.54 10.75
CA GLY A 96 -8.71 -3.92 11.00
C GLY A 96 -8.63 -4.87 9.80
N ARG A 97 -8.54 -4.37 8.59
CA ARG A 97 -8.27 -5.17 7.38
C ARG A 97 -7.76 -4.32 6.22
N HIS A 98 -6.95 -4.95 5.36
CA HIS A 98 -6.40 -4.33 4.16
C HIS A 98 -6.48 -5.33 3.00
N ASP A 99 -6.63 -4.83 1.80
CA ASP A 99 -6.85 -5.64 0.61
C ASP A 99 -5.55 -6.14 -0.03
N THR A 100 -5.56 -7.39 -0.47
CA THR A 100 -4.48 -8.05 -1.21
C THR A 100 -4.87 -8.52 -2.62
N LEU A 101 -6.13 -8.34 -3.01
CA LEU A 101 -6.72 -8.96 -4.19
C LEU A 101 -7.11 -7.96 -5.29
N GLY A 102 -7.50 -6.73 -4.91
CA GLY A 102 -8.02 -5.73 -5.84
C GLY A 102 -6.99 -5.23 -6.85
N GLY A 103 -5.71 -5.30 -6.49
CA GLY A 103 -4.61 -4.81 -7.32
C GLY A 103 -4.62 -3.29 -7.48
N ALA A 104 -3.58 -2.75 -8.10
CA ALA A 104 -3.45 -1.32 -8.36
C ALA A 104 -4.28 -0.89 -9.57
N CYS A 105 -4.85 0.31 -9.49
CA CYS A 105 -5.51 0.91 -10.64
C CYS A 105 -4.52 1.17 -11.78
N ALA A 106 -5.02 1.07 -13.01
CA ALA A 106 -4.29 1.38 -14.24
C ALA A 106 -5.13 2.30 -15.12
N ALA A 107 -4.49 3.10 -15.95
CA ALA A 107 -5.20 4.00 -16.88
C ALA A 107 -6.20 3.23 -17.76
N GLU A 108 -5.81 2.05 -18.22
CA GLU A 108 -6.67 1.17 -19.01
C GLU A 108 -7.89 0.68 -18.21
N SER A 109 -7.73 0.31 -16.95
CA SER A 109 -8.85 -0.13 -16.12
C SER A 109 -9.78 1.02 -15.78
N ASN A 110 -9.25 2.22 -15.61
CA ASN A 110 -10.05 3.43 -15.38
C ASN A 110 -10.91 3.75 -16.62
N THR A 111 -10.35 3.69 -17.81
CA THR A 111 -11.09 3.89 -19.07
C THR A 111 -12.18 2.83 -19.25
N THR A 112 -11.84 1.55 -19.13
CA THR A 112 -12.76 0.44 -19.35
C THR A 112 -13.89 0.41 -18.31
N ARG A 113 -13.56 0.60 -17.02
CA ARG A 113 -14.53 0.47 -15.93
C ARG A 113 -15.40 1.70 -15.75
N TYR A 114 -14.86 2.88 -16.01
CA TYR A 114 -15.48 4.14 -15.64
C TYR A 114 -15.72 5.10 -16.83
N ALA A 115 -15.40 4.69 -18.05
CA ALA A 115 -15.58 5.47 -19.27
C ALA A 115 -14.97 6.89 -19.17
N LEU A 116 -13.72 6.99 -18.74
CA LEU A 116 -13.02 8.25 -18.50
C LEU A 116 -12.13 8.71 -19.67
N GLU A 117 -12.46 8.35 -20.89
CA GLU A 117 -11.67 8.68 -22.10
C GLU A 117 -11.42 10.18 -22.27
N LYS A 118 -12.24 11.00 -21.64
CA LYS A 118 -12.18 12.47 -21.75
C LYS A 118 -11.58 13.17 -20.53
N LYS A 119 -11.16 12.41 -19.50
CA LYS A 119 -10.55 12.98 -18.29
C LYS A 119 -9.12 12.52 -18.16
N CYS A 120 -8.19 13.44 -18.03
CA CYS A 120 -6.82 13.14 -17.68
C CYS A 120 -6.78 12.76 -16.20
N MET A 121 -6.74 11.46 -15.91
CA MET A 121 -6.56 10.94 -14.58
C MET A 121 -5.52 9.82 -14.67
N HIS A 122 -4.36 10.00 -14.03
CA HIS A 122 -3.38 8.94 -13.95
C HIS A 122 -3.80 7.87 -12.92
N ALA A 123 -3.05 6.80 -12.84
CA ALA A 123 -3.34 5.65 -12.00
C ALA A 123 -2.14 5.32 -11.11
N CYS A 124 -2.34 4.49 -10.10
CA CYS A 124 -1.25 4.06 -9.21
C CYS A 124 -0.08 3.44 -9.97
N ARG A 125 -0.36 2.69 -11.04
CA ARG A 125 0.69 2.13 -11.91
C ARG A 125 1.50 3.21 -12.62
N ASP A 126 0.89 4.33 -12.97
CA ASP A 126 1.60 5.46 -13.61
C ASP A 126 2.52 6.14 -12.60
N SER A 127 2.06 6.36 -11.35
CA SER A 127 2.89 6.91 -10.26
C SER A 127 4.13 6.04 -10.01
N TRP A 128 3.98 4.72 -9.97
CA TRP A 128 5.13 3.80 -9.83
C TRP A 128 6.05 3.78 -11.06
N LEU A 129 5.51 3.95 -12.28
CA LEU A 129 6.35 4.07 -13.47
C LEU A 129 7.19 5.35 -13.42
N VAL A 130 6.63 6.45 -12.94
CA VAL A 130 7.39 7.69 -12.70
C VAL A 130 8.49 7.43 -11.68
N ALA A 131 8.16 6.84 -10.53
CA ALA A 131 9.13 6.51 -9.49
C ALA A 131 10.31 5.67 -10.03
N VAL A 132 10.03 4.60 -10.77
CA VAL A 132 11.05 3.73 -11.38
C VAL A 132 11.89 4.47 -12.41
N THR A 133 11.30 5.42 -13.14
CA THR A 133 12.01 6.22 -14.16
C THR A 133 12.91 7.30 -13.52
N GLU A 134 12.45 7.90 -12.43
CA GLU A 134 13.22 8.93 -11.71
C GLU A 134 14.34 8.34 -10.84
N HIS A 135 14.25 7.04 -10.51
CA HIS A 135 15.20 6.30 -9.68
C HIS A 135 15.88 5.17 -10.46
N GLU A 136 16.57 5.53 -11.54
CA GLU A 136 17.28 4.57 -12.42
C GLU A 136 18.30 3.71 -11.66
N GLU A 137 18.85 4.21 -10.55
CA GLU A 137 19.79 3.50 -9.69
C GLU A 137 19.22 2.22 -9.08
N LEU A 138 17.90 2.09 -9.01
CA LEU A 138 17.23 0.88 -8.54
C LEU A 138 17.29 -0.27 -9.55
N GLY A 139 17.62 0.00 -10.81
CA GLY A 139 17.67 -0.98 -11.88
C GLY A 139 16.32 -1.65 -12.18
N MET A 140 15.22 -1.05 -11.73
CA MET A 140 13.86 -1.56 -11.89
C MET A 140 13.24 -1.13 -13.21
N THR A 141 12.23 -1.87 -13.64
CA THR A 141 11.50 -1.63 -14.89
C THR A 141 10.00 -1.79 -14.65
N LYS A 142 9.17 -1.51 -15.66
CA LYS A 142 7.72 -1.80 -15.63
C LYS A 142 7.40 -3.26 -15.22
N ARG A 143 8.29 -4.22 -15.50
CA ARG A 143 8.09 -5.63 -15.15
C ARG A 143 8.19 -5.92 -13.65
N ASP A 144 8.77 -4.99 -12.91
CA ASP A 144 8.94 -5.11 -11.46
C ASP A 144 7.74 -4.55 -10.69
N ILE A 145 6.81 -3.84 -11.36
CA ILE A 145 5.53 -3.43 -10.81
C ILE A 145 4.60 -4.64 -10.79
N THR A 146 4.48 -5.27 -9.62
CA THR A 146 3.83 -6.58 -9.45
C THR A 146 2.69 -6.53 -8.42
N HIS A 147 2.64 -7.52 -7.53
CA HIS A 147 1.64 -7.56 -6.47
C HIS A 147 1.81 -6.39 -5.50
N ASN A 148 0.72 -5.75 -5.16
CA ASN A 148 0.68 -4.68 -4.18
C ASN A 148 -0.31 -4.99 -3.06
N ILE A 149 -0.21 -4.23 -1.99
CA ILE A 149 -1.22 -4.17 -0.94
C ILE A 149 -1.95 -2.85 -1.10
N ASN A 150 -3.28 -2.88 -1.00
CA ASN A 150 -4.11 -1.68 -0.96
C ASN A 150 -4.46 -1.41 0.51
N PHE A 151 -3.64 -0.61 1.20
CA PHE A 151 -3.97 -0.20 2.55
C PHE A 151 -5.22 0.69 2.55
N PHE A 152 -6.06 0.50 3.59
CA PHE A 152 -7.32 1.23 3.83
C PHE A 152 -8.46 0.90 2.85
N MET A 153 -8.19 0.11 1.83
CA MET A 153 -9.17 -0.24 0.81
C MET A 153 -10.08 -1.38 1.28
N ASN A 154 -11.37 -1.28 0.95
CA ASN A 154 -12.38 -2.28 1.29
C ASN A 154 -12.81 -3.05 0.03
N VAL A 155 -12.35 -4.30 -0.08
CA VAL A 155 -12.68 -5.20 -1.18
C VAL A 155 -13.29 -6.49 -0.62
N PRO A 156 -14.58 -6.49 -0.25
CA PRO A 156 -15.25 -7.68 0.21
C PRO A 156 -15.20 -8.81 -0.83
N VAL A 157 -14.92 -10.02 -0.34
CA VAL A 157 -15.00 -11.26 -1.12
C VAL A 157 -16.32 -11.94 -0.79
N THR A 158 -17.12 -12.22 -1.83
CA THR A 158 -18.40 -12.90 -1.68
C THR A 158 -18.22 -14.41 -1.52
N ALA A 159 -19.25 -15.12 -1.07
CA ALA A 159 -19.19 -16.56 -0.82
C ALA A 159 -18.91 -17.38 -2.10
N ASP A 160 -19.25 -16.86 -3.26
CA ASP A 160 -18.99 -17.44 -4.58
C ASP A 160 -17.65 -16.97 -5.20
N GLY A 161 -16.82 -16.22 -4.43
CA GLY A 161 -15.51 -15.76 -4.86
C GLY A 161 -15.50 -14.45 -5.65
N GLY A 162 -16.62 -13.74 -5.75
CA GLY A 162 -16.70 -12.41 -6.36
C GLY A 162 -15.99 -11.34 -5.54
N LEU A 163 -15.50 -10.29 -6.21
CA LEU A 163 -14.90 -9.11 -5.58
C LEU A 163 -15.82 -7.90 -5.77
N THR A 164 -16.00 -7.13 -4.71
CA THR A 164 -16.76 -5.88 -4.72
C THR A 164 -15.89 -4.75 -4.16
N PHE A 165 -15.82 -3.62 -4.87
CA PHE A 165 -15.20 -2.41 -4.32
C PHE A 165 -16.25 -1.65 -3.53
N ALA A 166 -16.01 -1.43 -2.26
CA ALA A 166 -16.90 -0.77 -1.32
C ALA A 166 -16.22 0.47 -0.70
N ASP A 167 -17.01 1.28 0.01
CA ASP A 167 -16.47 2.41 0.75
C ASP A 167 -15.31 1.97 1.64
N GLY A 168 -14.28 2.81 1.73
CA GLY A 168 -13.09 2.53 2.53
C GLY A 168 -13.42 2.31 4.00
N ILE A 169 -12.48 1.71 4.72
CA ILE A 169 -12.61 1.39 6.15
C ILE A 169 -11.81 2.34 7.03
N SER A 170 -11.20 3.35 6.44
CA SER A 170 -10.38 4.34 7.12
C SER A 170 -11.16 5.62 7.39
N ASP A 171 -10.97 6.17 8.58
CA ASP A 171 -11.37 7.50 8.96
C ASP A 171 -10.14 8.38 9.15
N ALA A 172 -10.32 9.69 9.27
CA ALA A 172 -9.23 10.61 9.56
C ALA A 172 -8.42 10.20 10.79
N GLY A 173 -7.10 10.12 10.62
CA GLY A 173 -6.17 9.70 11.67
C GLY A 173 -6.03 8.18 11.86
N LYS A 174 -6.65 7.36 11.02
CA LYS A 174 -6.42 5.92 11.00
C LYS A 174 -5.06 5.59 10.37
N TYR A 175 -4.44 4.50 10.81
CA TYR A 175 -3.11 4.13 10.35
C TYR A 175 -2.88 2.62 10.39
N VAL A 176 -1.85 2.21 9.66
CA VAL A 176 -1.21 0.90 9.73
C VAL A 176 0.28 1.08 9.99
N GLU A 177 0.87 0.24 10.85
CA GLU A 177 2.30 0.19 11.12
C GLU A 177 2.89 -1.15 10.74
N LEU A 178 4.06 -1.10 10.11
CA LEU A 178 4.79 -2.28 9.68
C LEU A 178 6.24 -2.18 10.19
N GLU A 179 6.66 -3.19 10.94
CA GLU A 179 8.07 -3.35 11.34
C GLU A 179 8.81 -4.13 10.26
N ALA A 180 9.92 -3.60 9.79
CA ALA A 180 10.75 -4.25 8.79
C ALA A 180 11.60 -5.37 9.42
N LYS A 181 11.57 -6.58 8.82
CA LYS A 181 12.36 -7.73 9.24
C LYS A 181 13.62 -7.91 8.39
N MET A 182 13.74 -7.16 7.32
CA MET A 182 14.92 -6.98 6.46
C MET A 182 14.92 -5.54 5.96
N ASP A 183 15.97 -5.11 5.27
CA ASP A 183 15.95 -3.81 4.58
C ASP A 183 14.97 -3.86 3.42
N VAL A 184 13.92 -3.05 3.47
CA VAL A 184 12.81 -3.06 2.51
C VAL A 184 12.72 -1.73 1.80
N LEU A 185 12.74 -1.75 0.47
CA LEU A 185 12.32 -0.61 -0.33
C LEU A 185 10.79 -0.57 -0.33
N VAL A 186 10.24 0.48 0.26
CA VAL A 186 8.81 0.77 0.32
C VAL A 186 8.47 1.77 -0.77
N MET A 187 7.55 1.42 -1.67
CA MET A 187 7.08 2.27 -2.75
C MET A 187 5.56 2.38 -2.67
N ILE A 188 5.06 3.57 -2.33
CA ILE A 188 3.62 3.85 -2.19
C ILE A 188 3.17 4.71 -3.35
N SER A 189 2.02 4.40 -3.93
CA SER A 189 1.22 5.34 -4.70
C SER A 189 0.02 5.74 -3.86
N ASN A 190 -0.06 7.03 -3.51
CA ASN A 190 -1.25 7.57 -2.88
C ASN A 190 -2.33 7.69 -3.96
N CYS A 191 -3.33 6.80 -3.93
CA CYS A 191 -4.22 6.51 -5.05
C CYS A 191 -4.93 7.77 -5.58
N PRO A 192 -4.80 8.10 -6.88
CA PRO A 192 -5.41 9.29 -7.48
C PRO A 192 -6.88 9.12 -7.90
N GLN A 193 -7.48 7.96 -7.70
CA GLN A 193 -8.73 7.56 -8.32
C GLN A 193 -9.92 8.38 -7.79
N LEU A 194 -10.53 9.21 -8.66
CA LEU A 194 -11.63 10.12 -8.34
C LEU A 194 -13.02 9.48 -8.33
N ASN A 195 -13.15 8.28 -8.88
CA ASN A 195 -14.44 7.66 -9.16
C ASN A 195 -14.50 6.22 -8.67
N ASN A 196 -13.92 6.01 -7.52
CA ASN A 196 -13.95 4.73 -6.82
C ASN A 196 -14.30 4.98 -5.35
N PRO A 197 -15.17 4.17 -4.74
CA PRO A 197 -15.49 4.29 -3.32
C PRO A 197 -14.28 4.12 -2.39
N CYS A 198 -13.20 3.48 -2.84
CA CYS A 198 -11.98 3.30 -2.04
C CYS A 198 -11.29 4.62 -1.63
N ASN A 199 -11.55 5.73 -2.34
CA ASN A 199 -11.07 7.07 -2.00
C ASN A 199 -12.21 8.02 -1.62
N GLY A 200 -13.38 7.50 -1.25
CA GLY A 200 -14.52 8.34 -0.94
C GLY A 200 -14.92 9.30 -2.06
N TRP A 201 -14.56 8.97 -3.32
CA TRP A 201 -14.76 9.82 -4.51
C TRP A 201 -13.96 11.14 -4.50
N ASN A 202 -13.04 11.30 -3.54
CA ASN A 202 -12.22 12.49 -3.35
C ASN A 202 -10.88 12.11 -2.73
N PRO A 203 -9.85 11.80 -3.54
CA PRO A 203 -8.53 11.45 -3.03
C PRO A 203 -7.92 12.55 -2.15
N THR A 204 -7.30 12.15 -1.06
CA THR A 204 -6.75 13.00 -0.02
C THR A 204 -5.28 12.66 0.29
N PRO A 205 -4.52 13.51 0.99
CA PRO A 205 -3.14 13.20 1.34
C PRO A 205 -3.05 12.11 2.40
N ILE A 206 -1.94 11.35 2.36
CA ILE A 206 -1.49 10.48 3.46
C ILE A 206 -0.22 11.05 4.08
N GLU A 207 0.14 10.57 5.27
CA GLU A 207 1.44 10.86 5.87
C GLU A 207 2.20 9.56 6.11
N VAL A 208 3.50 9.55 5.80
CA VAL A 208 4.40 8.44 6.07
C VAL A 208 5.38 8.83 7.17
N LEU A 209 5.46 8.03 8.22
CA LEU A 209 6.37 8.24 9.34
C LEU A 209 7.25 7.00 9.52
N VAL A 210 8.51 7.21 9.93
CA VAL A 210 9.46 6.11 10.21
C VAL A 210 10.13 6.33 11.57
N TRP A 211 10.22 5.27 12.36
CA TRP A 211 10.96 5.19 13.64
C TRP A 211 12.09 4.17 13.52
N SER A 212 13.21 4.50 14.16
CA SER A 212 14.38 3.62 14.32
C SER A 212 14.31 2.87 15.63
#